data_accc046165534a67ef63929d1d936395
#
_entry.id   accc046165534a67ef63929d1d936395
#
_cell.length_a   1.000
_cell.length_b   1.000
_cell.length_c   1.000
_cell.angle_alpha   90.00
_cell.angle_beta   90.00
_cell.angle_gamma   90.00
#
_symmetry.space_group_name_H-M   'P 1'
#
loop_
_entity.id
_entity.type
_entity.pdbx_description
1 polymer ?
#
loop_
_entity_poly.entity_id
_entity_poly.type
_entity_poly.pdbx_seq_one_letter_code
_entity_poly.pdbx_strand_id
1 'polypeptide(L)'
;MFFSKSVETYLDKKILGLRCMENLPLFVLPMVLLPGEIQELRVFEPRYKQMLDDCLLDGKNFGLVRSDFLSEVNHWDGPMEYGCEAEIIHHETKGSNHFLQIIGRRKFVVKKLHQPALPPFNHPSMSKFMEEDGIYPDLETLIAEIPDDVTNSKLYISADVDFLDVVEVMDDVQRSELEQIVRSILQRVALILNVDDDHFAEWIDKSPVMELIDDSPESIFAVSALLFGDLDLRQEILETTDPEDVLNILRLELKKFNSEEE
;
A
#
# COMPACT_ATOMS: atom_id res chain seq x y z
N MET A 1 -1.20 9.13 -33.17
CA MET A 1 -2.42 9.96 -33.10
C MET A 1 -3.52 9.29 -32.23
N PHE A 2 -3.13 8.49 -31.21
CA PHE A 2 -4.07 7.77 -30.31
C PHE A 2 -4.00 8.21 -28.83
N PHE A 3 -3.07 9.09 -28.46
CA PHE A 3 -2.91 9.57 -27.06
C PHE A 3 -3.82 10.76 -26.69
N SER A 4 -4.47 11.41 -27.67
CA SER A 4 -5.24 12.65 -27.43
C SER A 4 -6.64 12.42 -26.84
N LYS A 5 -7.31 11.29 -27.15
CA LYS A 5 -8.70 11.07 -26.70
C LYS A 5 -8.85 10.71 -25.23
N SER A 6 -7.87 10.02 -24.63
CA SER A 6 -7.94 9.60 -23.22
C SER A 6 -7.76 10.80 -22.28
N VAL A 7 -6.88 11.73 -22.62
CA VAL A 7 -6.59 12.93 -21.80
C VAL A 7 -7.74 13.93 -21.84
N GLU A 8 -8.34 14.15 -23.04
CA GLU A 8 -9.53 15.00 -23.15
C GLU A 8 -10.73 14.45 -22.38
N THR A 9 -10.96 13.14 -22.43
CA THR A 9 -12.08 12.51 -21.69
C THR A 9 -11.87 12.60 -20.16
N TYR A 10 -10.61 12.53 -19.68
CA TYR A 10 -10.27 12.69 -18.26
C TYR A 10 -10.46 14.12 -17.77
N LEU A 11 -10.01 15.10 -18.58
CA LEU A 11 -10.17 16.52 -18.28
C LEU A 11 -11.63 16.96 -18.31
N ASP A 12 -12.44 16.50 -19.27
CA ASP A 12 -13.87 16.81 -19.36
C ASP A 12 -14.67 16.25 -18.17
N LYS A 13 -14.30 15.07 -17.65
CA LYS A 13 -14.94 14.47 -16.47
C LYS A 13 -14.57 15.19 -15.18
N LYS A 14 -13.35 15.68 -15.04
CA LYS A 14 -12.90 16.47 -13.90
C LYS A 14 -13.61 17.83 -13.84
N ILE A 15 -13.91 18.46 -15.01
CA ILE A 15 -14.66 19.72 -15.10
C ILE A 15 -16.13 19.51 -14.70
N LEU A 16 -16.69 18.31 -14.90
CA LEU A 16 -18.08 17.98 -14.54
C LEU A 16 -18.27 17.52 -13.09
N GLY A 17 -17.20 17.46 -12.27
CA GLY A 17 -17.27 16.99 -10.87
C GLY A 17 -17.66 15.51 -10.74
N LEU A 18 -17.64 14.74 -11.84
CA LEU A 18 -17.85 13.31 -11.85
C LEU A 18 -16.53 12.60 -11.47
N ARG A 19 -16.38 12.24 -10.20
CA ARG A 19 -15.29 11.34 -9.78
C ARG A 19 -15.46 10.03 -10.56
N CYS A 20 -14.45 9.69 -11.35
CA CYS A 20 -14.44 8.45 -12.12
C CYS A 20 -13.98 7.34 -11.18
N MET A 21 -14.90 6.49 -10.72
CA MET A 21 -14.52 5.26 -10.03
C MET A 21 -13.71 4.39 -10.99
N GLU A 22 -12.55 3.94 -10.54
CA GLU A 22 -11.72 3.01 -11.27
C GLU A 22 -11.82 1.62 -10.62
N ASN A 23 -11.88 0.56 -11.44
CA ASN A 23 -11.81 -0.80 -10.92
C ASN A 23 -10.34 -1.18 -10.74
N LEU A 24 -9.97 -1.48 -9.50
CA LEU A 24 -8.61 -1.77 -9.09
C LEU A 24 -8.51 -3.19 -8.52
N PRO A 25 -7.61 -4.06 -9.03
CA PRO A 25 -7.26 -5.32 -8.35
C PRO A 25 -6.71 -5.03 -6.95
N LEU A 26 -7.10 -5.81 -5.95
CA LEU A 26 -6.65 -5.59 -4.58
C LEU A 26 -5.71 -6.68 -4.09
N PHE A 27 -4.54 -6.29 -3.62
CA PHE A 27 -3.64 -7.13 -2.84
C PHE A 27 -3.93 -6.90 -1.36
N VAL A 28 -4.73 -7.78 -0.76
CA VAL A 28 -5.15 -7.69 0.64
C VAL A 28 -4.12 -8.41 1.50
N LEU A 29 -3.36 -7.66 2.27
CA LEU A 29 -2.25 -8.16 3.09
C LEU A 29 -2.29 -7.55 4.51
N PRO A 30 -1.70 -8.21 5.53
CA PRO A 30 -1.56 -7.63 6.86
C PRO A 30 -0.45 -6.57 6.91
N MET A 31 -0.49 -5.60 6.01
CA MET A 31 0.47 -4.49 5.92
C MET A 31 -0.18 -3.24 5.34
N VAL A 32 0.43 -2.09 5.55
CA VAL A 32 0.03 -0.80 5.02
C VAL A 32 1.16 -0.26 4.14
N LEU A 33 0.82 0.15 2.93
CA LEU A 33 1.71 0.87 2.01
C LEU A 33 1.38 2.35 2.06
N LEU A 34 2.40 3.18 2.23
CA LEU A 34 2.25 4.64 2.20
C LEU A 34 2.74 5.23 0.85
N PRO A 35 2.23 6.37 0.40
CA PRO A 35 2.74 7.07 -0.78
C PRO A 35 4.24 7.32 -0.69
N GLY A 36 4.97 7.08 -1.79
CA GLY A 36 6.44 7.22 -1.85
C GLY A 36 7.22 6.06 -1.22
N GLU A 37 6.57 5.17 -0.49
CA GLU A 37 7.22 4.02 0.13
C GLU A 37 7.54 2.94 -0.91
N ILE A 38 8.76 2.39 -0.82
CA ILE A 38 9.18 1.24 -1.62
C ILE A 38 9.11 -0.02 -0.78
N GLN A 39 8.45 -1.06 -1.31
CA GLN A 39 8.32 -2.36 -0.66
C GLN A 39 8.73 -3.51 -1.59
N GLU A 40 9.33 -4.54 -1.00
CA GLU A 40 9.61 -5.80 -1.68
C GLU A 40 8.54 -6.84 -1.31
N LEU A 41 7.96 -7.47 -2.32
CA LEU A 41 6.92 -8.48 -2.16
C LEU A 41 7.31 -9.77 -2.86
N ARG A 42 6.92 -10.90 -2.25
CA ARG A 42 6.98 -12.22 -2.87
C ARG A 42 5.56 -12.71 -3.12
N VAL A 43 5.23 -12.96 -4.38
CA VAL A 43 3.94 -13.49 -4.80
C VAL A 43 4.06 -14.98 -5.08
N PHE A 44 3.31 -15.78 -4.33
CA PHE A 44 3.29 -17.24 -4.43
C PHE A 44 1.87 -17.82 -4.47
N GLU A 45 0.87 -17.13 -3.92
CA GLU A 45 -0.52 -17.56 -3.95
C GLU A 45 -1.10 -17.46 -5.37
N PRO A 46 -1.84 -18.50 -5.86
CA PRO A 46 -2.39 -18.50 -7.21
C PRO A 46 -3.26 -17.29 -7.53
N ARG A 47 -4.10 -16.82 -6.59
CA ARG A 47 -4.96 -15.65 -6.79
C ARG A 47 -4.14 -14.38 -7.08
N TYR A 48 -3.04 -14.20 -6.39
CA TYR A 48 -2.18 -13.03 -6.59
C TYR A 48 -1.24 -13.18 -7.78
N LYS A 49 -0.95 -14.42 -8.23
CA LYS A 49 -0.29 -14.65 -9.52
C LYS A 49 -1.20 -14.23 -10.67
N GLN A 50 -2.49 -14.61 -10.64
CA GLN A 50 -3.45 -14.14 -11.64
C GLN A 50 -3.57 -12.60 -11.63
N MET A 51 -3.66 -11.99 -10.44
CA MET A 51 -3.70 -10.54 -10.31
C MET A 51 -2.47 -9.87 -10.93
N LEU A 52 -1.29 -10.41 -10.65
CA LEU A 52 -0.03 -9.90 -11.19
C LEU A 52 0.03 -10.03 -12.72
N ASP A 53 -0.36 -11.19 -13.26
CA ASP A 53 -0.40 -11.42 -14.70
C ASP A 53 -1.35 -10.42 -15.39
N ASP A 54 -2.55 -10.21 -14.82
CA ASP A 54 -3.50 -9.22 -15.34
C ASP A 54 -2.92 -7.80 -15.29
N CYS A 55 -2.27 -7.40 -14.19
CA CYS A 55 -1.66 -6.08 -14.06
C CYS A 55 -0.53 -5.87 -15.07
N LEU A 56 0.35 -6.86 -15.23
CA LEU A 56 1.49 -6.78 -16.16
C LEU A 56 1.02 -6.75 -17.63
N LEU A 57 0.01 -7.55 -17.99
CA LEU A 57 -0.54 -7.60 -19.34
C LEU A 57 -1.26 -6.30 -19.74
N ASP A 58 -2.00 -5.73 -18.81
CA ASP A 58 -2.77 -4.51 -19.03
C ASP A 58 -1.96 -3.23 -18.82
N GLY A 59 -0.76 -3.31 -18.26
CA GLY A 59 0.04 -2.15 -17.84
C GLY A 59 -0.66 -1.32 -16.76
N LYS A 60 -1.32 -2.00 -15.79
CA LYS A 60 -2.08 -1.38 -14.72
C LYS A 60 -1.42 -1.62 -13.37
N ASN A 61 -1.66 -0.69 -12.47
CA ASN A 61 -1.32 -0.82 -11.07
C ASN A 61 -2.37 -1.66 -10.32
N PHE A 62 -2.06 -2.05 -9.08
CA PHE A 62 -2.99 -2.68 -8.16
C PHE A 62 -3.11 -1.86 -6.87
N GLY A 63 -4.13 -2.10 -6.07
CA GLY A 63 -4.27 -1.52 -4.75
C GLY A 63 -3.70 -2.44 -3.69
N LEU A 64 -2.78 -1.96 -2.84
CA LEU A 64 -2.40 -2.65 -1.63
C LEU A 64 -3.25 -2.12 -0.49
N VAL A 65 -3.93 -3.04 0.21
CA VAL A 65 -4.89 -2.72 1.27
C VAL A 65 -4.63 -3.64 2.47
N ARG A 66 -4.67 -3.07 3.65
CA ARG A 66 -4.58 -3.85 4.89
C ARG A 66 -5.80 -4.77 5.03
N SER A 67 -5.56 -6.02 5.44
CA SER A 67 -6.62 -6.98 5.76
C SER A 67 -7.39 -6.55 7.01
N ASP A 68 -8.72 -6.66 6.94
CA ASP A 68 -9.62 -6.49 8.06
C ASP A 68 -10.22 -7.87 8.44
N PHE A 69 -9.81 -8.40 9.58
CA PHE A 69 -10.28 -9.70 10.08
C PHE A 69 -11.76 -9.67 10.55
N LEU A 70 -12.38 -8.49 10.63
CA LEU A 70 -13.80 -8.33 10.95
C LEU A 70 -14.68 -8.25 9.69
N SER A 71 -14.05 -8.15 8.52
CA SER A 71 -14.69 -8.09 7.22
C SER A 71 -14.41 -9.35 6.42
N GLU A 72 -15.40 -9.85 5.69
CA GLU A 72 -15.29 -11.08 4.89
C GLU A 72 -15.81 -10.86 3.47
N VAL A 73 -15.06 -11.33 2.48
CA VAL A 73 -15.43 -11.28 1.06
C VAL A 73 -15.27 -12.68 0.46
N ASN A 74 -16.37 -13.39 0.22
CA ASN A 74 -16.39 -14.80 -0.20
C ASN A 74 -15.46 -15.69 0.67
N HIS A 75 -15.58 -15.57 1.99
CA HIS A 75 -14.80 -16.30 3.00
C HIS A 75 -13.32 -15.92 3.10
N TRP A 76 -12.83 -14.96 2.31
CA TRP A 76 -11.51 -14.35 2.48
C TRP A 76 -11.60 -13.17 3.45
N ASP A 77 -10.52 -12.91 4.18
CA ASP A 77 -10.40 -11.67 4.94
C ASP A 77 -10.60 -10.48 3.97
N GLY A 78 -11.49 -9.58 4.33
CA GLY A 78 -11.79 -8.39 3.54
C GLY A 78 -10.69 -7.33 3.65
N PRO A 79 -10.73 -6.32 2.79
CA PRO A 79 -9.86 -5.16 2.89
C PRO A 79 -10.40 -4.11 3.86
N MET A 80 -9.55 -3.32 4.49
CA MET A 80 -9.92 -2.05 5.10
C MET A 80 -10.42 -1.07 4.03
N GLU A 81 -11.06 0.02 4.47
CA GLU A 81 -11.68 0.99 3.55
C GLU A 81 -10.65 1.80 2.75
N TYR A 82 -9.48 2.09 3.34
CA TYR A 82 -8.43 2.90 2.72
C TYR A 82 -7.25 2.03 2.30
N GLY A 83 -6.70 2.35 1.12
CA GLY A 83 -5.53 1.68 0.56
C GLY A 83 -4.63 2.63 -0.23
N CYS A 84 -3.51 2.10 -0.69
CA CYS A 84 -2.56 2.79 -1.54
C CYS A 84 -2.38 2.06 -2.86
N GLU A 85 -2.44 2.80 -3.97
CA GLU A 85 -2.09 2.29 -5.29
C GLU A 85 -0.61 1.92 -5.32
N ALA A 86 -0.31 0.73 -5.79
CA ALA A 86 1.03 0.18 -5.89
C ALA A 86 1.45 0.06 -7.36
N GLU A 87 2.49 0.79 -7.73
CA GLU A 87 3.13 0.66 -9.04
C GLU A 87 4.27 -0.35 -8.96
N ILE A 88 4.32 -1.29 -9.90
CA ILE A 88 5.40 -2.28 -10.01
C ILE A 88 6.59 -1.60 -10.70
N ILE A 89 7.67 -1.33 -9.96
CA ILE A 89 8.90 -0.73 -10.49
C ILE A 89 9.96 -1.75 -10.87
N HIS A 90 9.89 -2.97 -10.31
CA HIS A 90 10.71 -4.10 -10.71
C HIS A 90 9.96 -5.41 -10.52
N HIS A 91 10.16 -6.37 -11.44
CA HIS A 91 9.59 -7.70 -11.38
C HIS A 91 10.58 -8.74 -11.84
N GLU A 92 10.74 -9.83 -11.06
CA GLU A 92 11.55 -10.98 -11.39
C GLU A 92 10.81 -12.27 -11.06
N THR A 93 10.89 -13.26 -11.95
CA THR A 93 10.32 -14.60 -11.72
C THR A 93 11.45 -15.57 -11.38
N LYS A 94 11.34 -16.26 -10.23
CA LYS A 94 12.27 -17.31 -9.80
C LYS A 94 11.49 -18.57 -9.43
N GLY A 95 11.59 -19.59 -10.26
CA GLY A 95 10.79 -20.82 -10.13
C GLY A 95 9.29 -20.50 -10.26
N SER A 96 8.50 -20.91 -9.28
CA SER A 96 7.06 -20.64 -9.23
C SER A 96 6.69 -19.35 -8.50
N ASN A 97 7.67 -18.55 -8.07
CA ASN A 97 7.44 -17.32 -7.30
C ASN A 97 7.78 -16.09 -8.13
N HIS A 98 7.06 -14.99 -7.86
CA HIS A 98 7.38 -13.68 -8.39
C HIS A 98 7.89 -12.79 -7.25
N PHE A 99 8.92 -12.03 -7.54
CA PHE A 99 9.50 -11.04 -6.65
C PHE A 99 9.27 -9.67 -7.25
N LEU A 100 8.63 -8.81 -6.50
CA LEU A 100 8.26 -7.47 -6.92
C LEU A 100 8.99 -6.45 -6.06
N GLN A 101 9.37 -5.34 -6.67
CA GLN A 101 9.59 -4.09 -5.97
C GLN A 101 8.50 -3.13 -6.41
N ILE A 102 7.75 -2.62 -5.46
CA ILE A 102 6.62 -1.71 -5.68
C ILE A 102 6.89 -0.38 -5.01
N ILE A 103 6.21 0.67 -5.52
CA ILE A 103 6.20 1.99 -4.89
C ILE A 103 4.76 2.44 -4.69
N GLY A 104 4.45 2.97 -3.50
CA GLY A 104 3.16 3.57 -3.20
C GLY A 104 2.95 4.85 -4.00
N ARG A 105 1.76 5.01 -4.59
CA ARG A 105 1.36 6.17 -5.37
C ARG A 105 0.18 6.88 -4.72
N ARG A 106 -0.97 6.80 -5.34
CA ARG A 106 -2.19 7.49 -4.89
C ARG A 106 -2.89 6.73 -3.77
N LYS A 107 -3.40 7.44 -2.81
CA LYS A 107 -4.32 6.88 -1.82
C LYS A 107 -5.71 6.75 -2.42
N PHE A 108 -6.47 5.77 -1.95
CA PHE A 108 -7.84 5.56 -2.41
C PHE A 108 -8.76 5.07 -1.29
N VAL A 109 -10.06 5.22 -1.53
CA VAL A 109 -11.15 4.68 -0.70
C VAL A 109 -11.89 3.62 -1.50
N VAL A 110 -12.08 2.46 -0.90
CA VAL A 110 -12.91 1.37 -1.44
C VAL A 110 -14.39 1.78 -1.41
N LYS A 111 -15.07 1.73 -2.56
CA LYS A 111 -16.49 2.08 -2.67
C LYS A 111 -17.37 0.86 -2.87
N LYS A 112 -16.90 -0.11 -3.65
CA LYS A 112 -17.64 -1.33 -3.92
C LYS A 112 -16.68 -2.48 -4.14
N LEU A 113 -16.86 -3.55 -3.39
CA LEU A 113 -16.07 -4.77 -3.53
C LEU A 113 -16.66 -5.69 -4.59
N HIS A 114 -15.77 -6.36 -5.33
CA HIS A 114 -16.09 -7.45 -6.25
C HIS A 114 -15.47 -8.72 -5.68
N GLN A 115 -16.32 -9.70 -5.44
CA GLN A 115 -15.92 -10.97 -4.82
C GLN A 115 -15.01 -11.78 -5.76
N PRO A 116 -14.01 -12.49 -5.21
CA PRO A 116 -13.27 -13.49 -5.97
C PRO A 116 -14.16 -14.67 -6.33
N ALA A 117 -13.86 -15.36 -7.44
CA ALA A 117 -14.67 -16.47 -7.94
C ALA A 117 -14.67 -17.68 -7.02
N LEU A 118 -13.59 -17.92 -6.30
CA LEU A 118 -13.43 -19.08 -5.40
C LEU A 118 -13.16 -18.61 -3.96
N PRO A 119 -13.65 -19.38 -2.96
CA PRO A 119 -13.32 -19.15 -1.56
C PRO A 119 -11.88 -19.62 -1.26
N PRO A 120 -11.35 -19.33 -0.05
CA PRO A 120 -10.00 -19.74 0.35
C PRO A 120 -9.86 -21.27 0.48
N PHE A 121 -8.62 -21.77 0.41
CA PHE A 121 -8.33 -23.20 0.43
C PHE A 121 -8.74 -23.91 1.72
N ASN A 122 -8.86 -23.21 2.84
CA ASN A 122 -9.40 -23.76 4.10
C ASN A 122 -10.93 -23.90 4.11
N HIS A 123 -11.62 -23.41 3.08
CA HIS A 123 -13.06 -23.59 2.95
C HIS A 123 -13.39 -25.05 2.54
N PRO A 124 -14.47 -25.67 3.09
CA PRO A 124 -14.81 -27.07 2.82
C PRO A 124 -14.96 -27.43 1.33
N SER A 125 -15.44 -26.50 0.48
CA SER A 125 -15.57 -26.74 -0.96
C SER A 125 -14.24 -26.87 -1.69
N MET A 126 -13.16 -26.33 -1.10
CA MET A 126 -11.80 -26.35 -1.64
C MET A 126 -10.94 -27.49 -1.10
N SER A 127 -11.48 -28.34 -0.22
CA SER A 127 -10.75 -29.43 0.45
C SER A 127 -10.09 -30.42 -0.51
N LYS A 128 -10.64 -30.60 -1.72
CA LYS A 128 -10.07 -31.45 -2.77
C LYS A 128 -8.70 -30.96 -3.31
N PHE A 129 -8.35 -29.69 -3.05
CA PHE A 129 -7.09 -29.07 -3.47
C PHE A 129 -6.05 -29.00 -2.35
N MET A 130 -6.40 -29.40 -1.13
CA MET A 130 -5.47 -29.47 -0.01
C MET A 130 -4.66 -30.75 -0.12
N GLU A 131 -3.52 -30.69 -0.79
CA GLU A 131 -2.54 -31.77 -0.75
C GLU A 131 -1.83 -31.80 0.61
N GLU A 132 -1.41 -33.00 1.05
CA GLU A 132 -0.72 -33.17 2.33
C GLU A 132 0.57 -32.34 2.46
N ASP A 133 1.16 -31.96 1.33
CA ASP A 133 2.41 -31.18 1.25
C ASP A 133 2.23 -29.66 1.32
N GLY A 134 1.00 -29.18 1.39
CA GLY A 134 0.70 -27.73 1.43
C GLY A 134 1.06 -26.98 0.14
N ILE A 135 1.17 -27.69 -0.98
CA ILE A 135 1.43 -27.11 -2.29
C ILE A 135 0.12 -26.57 -2.85
N TYR A 136 0.13 -25.33 -3.31
CA TYR A 136 -1.02 -24.75 -4.01
C TYR A 136 -1.23 -25.42 -5.38
N PRO A 137 -2.49 -25.67 -5.80
CA PRO A 137 -2.78 -26.09 -7.15
C PRO A 137 -2.32 -25.05 -8.16
N ASP A 138 -2.06 -25.48 -9.39
CA ASP A 138 -1.71 -24.54 -10.45
C ASP A 138 -2.90 -23.66 -10.82
N LEU A 139 -2.61 -22.53 -11.47
CA LEU A 139 -3.60 -21.51 -11.81
C LEU A 139 -4.65 -22.05 -12.79
N GLU A 140 -4.27 -22.88 -13.76
CA GLU A 140 -5.16 -23.46 -14.78
C GLU A 140 -6.19 -24.37 -14.14
N THR A 141 -5.77 -25.21 -13.17
CA THR A 141 -6.65 -26.08 -12.38
C THR A 141 -7.69 -25.27 -11.62
N LEU A 142 -7.29 -24.16 -10.98
CA LEU A 142 -8.23 -23.30 -10.26
C LEU A 142 -9.21 -22.58 -11.18
N ILE A 143 -8.74 -22.09 -12.32
CA ILE A 143 -9.60 -21.42 -13.30
C ILE A 143 -10.66 -22.39 -13.83
N ALA A 144 -10.31 -23.68 -14.05
CA ALA A 144 -11.25 -24.69 -14.51
C ALA A 144 -12.37 -25.02 -13.50
N GLU A 145 -12.17 -24.69 -12.21
CA GLU A 145 -13.16 -24.89 -11.14
C GLU A 145 -14.12 -23.70 -10.95
N ILE A 146 -13.86 -22.59 -11.64
CA ILE A 146 -14.75 -21.42 -11.54
C ILE A 146 -16.11 -21.79 -12.15
N PRO A 147 -17.23 -21.66 -11.40
CA PRO A 147 -18.56 -21.95 -11.93
C PRO A 147 -18.92 -21.01 -13.09
N ASP A 148 -19.62 -21.53 -14.09
CA ASP A 148 -20.02 -20.76 -15.29
C ASP A 148 -20.99 -19.59 -14.99
N ASP A 149 -21.67 -19.64 -13.85
CA ASP A 149 -22.70 -18.69 -13.43
C ASP A 149 -22.17 -17.52 -12.56
N VAL A 150 -20.86 -17.49 -12.25
CA VAL A 150 -20.29 -16.37 -11.50
C VAL A 150 -20.11 -15.13 -12.37
N THR A 151 -20.42 -13.98 -11.79
CA THR A 151 -20.29 -12.68 -12.46
C THR A 151 -18.84 -12.21 -12.61
N ASN A 152 -17.96 -12.65 -11.72
CA ASN A 152 -16.53 -12.32 -11.70
C ASN A 152 -15.71 -13.60 -11.75
N SER A 153 -14.92 -13.78 -12.79
CA SER A 153 -14.05 -14.95 -13.00
C SER A 153 -12.65 -14.78 -12.39
N LYS A 154 -12.40 -13.69 -11.66
CA LYS A 154 -11.08 -13.46 -11.05
C LYS A 154 -10.97 -14.15 -9.69
N LEU A 155 -9.79 -14.71 -9.41
CA LEU A 155 -9.50 -15.39 -8.14
C LEU A 155 -9.15 -14.41 -7.01
N TYR A 156 -8.93 -13.15 -7.33
CA TYR A 156 -8.58 -12.09 -6.38
C TYR A 156 -9.74 -11.12 -6.18
N ILE A 157 -9.74 -10.44 -5.05
CA ILE A 157 -10.67 -9.35 -4.75
C ILE A 157 -10.31 -8.15 -5.61
N SER A 158 -11.29 -7.49 -6.22
CA SER A 158 -11.12 -6.18 -6.84
C SER A 158 -12.16 -5.20 -6.28
N ALA A 159 -11.97 -3.92 -6.52
CA ALA A 159 -12.91 -2.91 -6.04
C ALA A 159 -13.04 -1.76 -7.02
N ASP A 160 -14.24 -1.17 -7.04
CA ASP A 160 -14.41 0.18 -7.56
C ASP A 160 -13.93 1.13 -6.46
N VAL A 161 -12.92 1.93 -6.77
CA VAL A 161 -12.25 2.83 -5.83
C VAL A 161 -12.41 4.29 -6.25
N ASP A 162 -12.33 5.17 -5.27
CA ASP A 162 -12.28 6.61 -5.46
C ASP A 162 -10.90 7.09 -4.99
N PHE A 163 -10.06 7.55 -5.92
CA PHE A 163 -8.75 8.07 -5.57
C PHE A 163 -8.90 9.38 -4.80
N LEU A 164 -8.18 9.48 -3.70
CA LEU A 164 -8.13 10.71 -2.93
C LEU A 164 -7.33 11.76 -3.70
N ASP A 165 -7.70 13.02 -3.50
CA ASP A 165 -6.94 14.12 -4.08
C ASP A 165 -5.49 14.07 -3.57
N VAL A 166 -4.57 14.52 -4.40
CA VAL A 166 -3.15 14.62 -4.01
C VAL A 166 -3.07 15.49 -2.76
N VAL A 167 -2.38 15.00 -1.75
CA VAL A 167 -2.09 15.78 -0.55
C VAL A 167 -1.37 17.06 -0.95
N GLU A 168 -1.73 18.17 -0.34
CA GLU A 168 -1.03 19.44 -0.58
C GLU A 168 0.44 19.28 -0.21
N VAL A 169 1.29 19.95 -0.98
CA VAL A 169 2.73 20.02 -0.68
C VAL A 169 2.92 20.75 0.65
N MET A 170 3.75 20.22 1.53
CA MET A 170 4.11 20.90 2.78
C MET A 170 4.69 22.28 2.49
N ASP A 171 4.25 23.28 3.25
CA ASP A 171 4.91 24.57 3.26
C ASP A 171 6.28 24.51 3.98
N ASP A 172 7.04 25.61 3.93
CA ASP A 172 8.37 25.67 4.53
C ASP A 172 8.35 25.49 6.06
N VAL A 173 7.25 25.86 6.73
CA VAL A 173 7.08 25.71 8.18
C VAL A 173 6.83 24.25 8.52
N GLN A 174 5.92 23.61 7.82
CA GLN A 174 5.59 22.19 7.99
C GLN A 174 6.80 21.30 7.68
N ARG A 175 7.54 21.61 6.62
CA ARG A 175 8.77 20.88 6.28
C ARG A 175 9.84 21.04 7.36
N SER A 176 10.08 22.25 7.84
CA SER A 176 11.02 22.49 8.94
C SER A 176 10.62 21.78 10.21
N GLU A 177 9.32 21.66 10.47
CA GLU A 177 8.82 20.90 11.61
C GLU A 177 9.02 19.40 11.44
N LEU A 178 8.70 18.83 10.27
CA LEU A 178 8.98 17.44 9.96
C LEU A 178 10.47 17.12 10.17
N GLU A 179 11.36 17.99 9.68
CA GLU A 179 12.80 17.85 9.87
C GLU A 179 13.17 17.83 11.35
N GLN A 180 12.58 18.69 12.19
CA GLN A 180 12.84 18.70 13.63
C GLN A 180 12.35 17.42 14.32
N ILE A 181 11.18 16.91 13.94
CA ILE A 181 10.65 15.65 14.46
C ILE A 181 11.62 14.49 14.12
N VAL A 182 12.02 14.38 12.84
CA VAL A 182 12.96 13.36 12.39
C VAL A 182 14.28 13.45 13.13
N ARG A 183 14.85 14.65 13.24
CA ARG A 183 16.10 14.87 13.98
C ARG A 183 15.97 14.43 15.46
N SER A 184 14.84 14.73 16.09
CA SER A 184 14.60 14.32 17.48
C SER A 184 14.53 12.79 17.63
N ILE A 185 13.92 12.09 16.68
CA ILE A 185 13.88 10.62 16.67
C ILE A 185 15.29 10.05 16.42
N LEU A 186 16.00 10.57 15.41
CA LEU A 186 17.36 10.12 15.10
C LEU A 186 18.35 10.35 16.24
N GLN A 187 18.19 11.46 16.98
CA GLN A 187 18.99 11.73 18.18
C GLN A 187 18.85 10.62 19.21
N ARG A 188 17.66 10.12 19.43
CA ARG A 188 17.41 9.01 20.36
C ARG A 188 17.97 7.69 19.85
N VAL A 189 17.75 7.40 18.57
CA VAL A 189 18.34 6.21 17.94
C VAL A 189 19.86 6.21 18.10
N ALA A 190 20.49 7.35 17.86
CA ALA A 190 21.93 7.51 18.02
C ALA A 190 22.41 7.27 19.47
N LEU A 191 21.65 7.74 20.47
CA LEU A 191 21.94 7.46 21.89
C LEU A 191 21.85 5.96 22.20
N ILE A 192 20.81 5.28 21.69
CA ILE A 192 20.65 3.83 21.87
C ILE A 192 21.79 3.06 21.19
N LEU A 193 22.22 3.50 20.02
CA LEU A 193 23.31 2.89 19.26
C LEU A 193 24.70 3.28 19.76
N ASN A 194 24.80 4.16 20.77
CA ASN A 194 26.05 4.71 21.28
C ASN A 194 26.92 5.35 20.17
N VAL A 195 26.31 6.16 19.32
CA VAL A 195 27.01 6.93 18.29
C VAL A 195 27.91 7.96 18.99
N ASP A 196 29.16 8.07 18.57
CA ASP A 196 30.14 8.99 19.14
C ASP A 196 29.70 10.46 18.93
N ASP A 197 29.76 11.27 19.99
CA ASP A 197 29.35 12.68 19.98
C ASP A 197 30.04 13.50 18.89
N ASP A 198 31.30 13.20 18.57
CA ASP A 198 32.06 13.89 17.54
C ASP A 198 31.51 13.65 16.12
N HIS A 199 30.75 12.57 15.88
CA HIS A 199 30.20 12.16 14.59
C HIS A 199 28.67 12.28 14.54
N PHE A 200 28.04 12.67 15.62
CA PHE A 200 26.60 12.63 15.80
C PHE A 200 25.82 13.50 14.77
N ALA A 201 26.22 14.74 14.60
CA ALA A 201 25.57 15.64 13.65
C ALA A 201 25.70 15.13 12.21
N GLU A 202 26.91 14.66 11.83
CA GLU A 202 27.16 14.11 10.50
C GLU A 202 26.37 12.82 10.23
N TRP A 203 26.19 11.99 11.26
CA TRP A 203 25.42 10.76 11.17
C TRP A 203 23.92 11.06 10.93
N ILE A 204 23.34 12.06 11.62
CA ILE A 204 21.97 12.51 11.39
C ILE A 204 21.81 13.06 9.98
N ASP A 205 22.68 13.99 9.56
CA ASP A 205 22.59 14.66 8.25
C ASP A 205 22.73 13.69 7.08
N LYS A 206 23.46 12.60 7.26
CA LYS A 206 23.63 11.51 6.26
C LYS A 206 22.61 10.39 6.38
N SER A 207 21.63 10.50 7.29
CA SER A 207 20.59 9.49 7.42
C SER A 207 19.71 9.46 6.17
N PRO A 208 19.42 8.29 5.58
CA PRO A 208 18.57 8.18 4.40
C PRO A 208 17.18 8.81 4.59
N VAL A 209 16.66 8.84 5.82
CA VAL A 209 15.35 9.47 6.09
C VAL A 209 15.39 10.99 5.90
N MET A 210 16.54 11.65 6.12
CA MET A 210 16.69 13.09 5.88
C MET A 210 16.63 13.41 4.38
N GLU A 211 17.09 12.49 3.52
CA GLU A 211 17.04 12.66 2.06
C GLU A 211 15.62 12.57 1.49
N LEU A 212 14.67 11.99 2.25
CA LEU A 212 13.25 11.91 1.85
C LEU A 212 12.47 13.18 2.15
N ILE A 213 13.05 14.13 2.90
CA ILE A 213 12.39 15.41 3.21
C ILE A 213 12.63 16.37 2.03
N ASP A 214 11.73 16.36 1.09
CA ASP A 214 11.78 17.15 -0.14
C ASP A 214 10.48 17.92 -0.40
N ASP A 215 10.36 18.50 -1.59
CA ASP A 215 9.20 19.30 -2.02
C ASP A 215 8.08 18.41 -2.62
N SER A 216 8.15 17.09 -2.51
CA SER A 216 7.10 16.21 -3.03
C SER A 216 5.94 16.07 -2.04
N PRO A 217 4.70 15.89 -2.54
CA PRO A 217 3.55 15.64 -1.65
C PRO A 217 3.64 14.30 -0.94
N GLU A 218 4.46 13.37 -1.43
CA GLU A 218 4.67 12.05 -0.83
C GLU A 218 5.71 12.06 0.31
N SER A 219 6.52 13.12 0.42
CA SER A 219 7.65 13.22 1.36
C SER A 219 7.26 12.87 2.80
N ILE A 220 6.20 13.47 3.33
CA ILE A 220 5.74 13.21 4.70
C ILE A 220 5.33 11.76 4.93
N PHE A 221 4.74 11.09 3.94
CA PHE A 221 4.34 9.69 4.01
C PHE A 221 5.56 8.76 3.91
N ALA A 222 6.49 9.04 3.00
CA ALA A 222 7.71 8.27 2.83
C ALA A 222 8.58 8.31 4.10
N VAL A 223 8.69 9.50 4.72
CA VAL A 223 9.35 9.67 6.01
C VAL A 223 8.63 8.87 7.10
N SER A 224 7.29 8.98 7.18
CA SER A 224 6.49 8.23 8.16
C SER A 224 6.64 6.73 8.01
N ALA A 225 6.73 6.22 6.76
CA ALA A 225 6.93 4.81 6.46
C ALA A 225 8.24 4.26 7.07
N LEU A 226 9.30 5.04 7.06
CA LEU A 226 10.60 4.64 7.65
C LEU A 226 10.64 4.75 9.18
N LEU A 227 9.89 5.70 9.75
CA LEU A 227 9.93 5.95 11.18
C LEU A 227 9.05 5.00 11.99
N PHE A 228 7.93 4.52 11.41
CA PHE A 228 6.92 3.79 12.16
C PHE A 228 6.62 2.42 11.55
N GLY A 229 6.74 1.39 12.40
CA GLY A 229 6.38 0.00 12.06
C GLY A 229 4.97 -0.40 12.52
N ASP A 230 4.32 0.40 13.39
CA ASP A 230 2.98 0.11 13.89
C ASP A 230 1.93 0.24 12.77
N LEU A 231 1.15 -0.84 12.55
CA LEU A 231 0.20 -0.92 11.45
C LEU A 231 -1.03 -0.04 11.66
N ASP A 232 -1.46 0.17 12.91
CA ASP A 232 -2.64 0.99 13.20
C ASP A 232 -2.30 2.46 12.99
N LEU A 233 -1.12 2.87 13.44
CA LEU A 233 -0.59 4.21 13.20
C LEU A 233 -0.39 4.49 11.69
N ARG A 234 0.19 3.54 10.96
CA ARG A 234 0.37 3.66 9.51
C ARG A 234 -0.96 3.74 8.77
N GLN A 235 -1.98 3.01 9.23
CA GLN A 235 -3.32 3.06 8.68
C GLN A 235 -3.96 4.43 8.97
N GLU A 236 -3.82 4.97 10.17
CA GLU A 236 -4.30 6.31 10.52
C GLU A 236 -3.64 7.39 9.64
N ILE A 237 -2.32 7.32 9.42
CA ILE A 237 -1.59 8.21 8.51
C ILE A 237 -2.10 8.08 7.06
N LEU A 238 -2.36 6.85 6.59
CA LEU A 238 -2.89 6.61 5.24
C LEU A 238 -4.27 7.26 5.03
N GLU A 239 -5.10 7.30 6.06
CA GLU A 239 -6.47 7.86 6.02
C GLU A 239 -6.50 9.39 6.01
N THR A 240 -5.42 10.06 6.45
CA THR A 240 -5.36 11.53 6.45
C THR A 240 -5.20 12.10 5.04
N THR A 241 -5.68 13.32 4.83
CA THR A 241 -5.56 14.05 3.55
C THR A 241 -4.78 15.36 3.68
N ASP A 242 -4.57 15.83 4.91
CA ASP A 242 -3.87 17.08 5.21
C ASP A 242 -2.49 16.78 5.84
N PRO A 243 -1.38 17.36 5.35
CA PRO A 243 -0.06 17.23 5.96
C PRO A 243 -0.04 17.64 7.44
N GLU A 244 -0.85 18.64 7.83
CA GLU A 244 -0.94 19.08 9.23
C GLU A 244 -1.49 17.96 10.16
N ASP A 245 -2.45 17.17 9.67
CA ASP A 245 -2.97 16.03 10.43
C ASP A 245 -1.90 14.96 10.62
N VAL A 246 -1.11 14.68 9.58
CA VAL A 246 0.04 13.76 9.70
C VAL A 246 1.05 14.29 10.72
N LEU A 247 1.42 15.58 10.64
CA LEU A 247 2.33 16.19 11.62
C LEU A 247 1.79 16.09 13.05
N ASN A 248 0.48 16.26 13.25
CA ASN A 248 -0.15 16.09 14.55
C ASN A 248 0.00 14.66 15.09
N ILE A 249 -0.19 13.65 14.24
CA ILE A 249 0.06 12.25 14.60
C ILE A 249 1.52 12.05 15.00
N LEU A 250 2.46 12.54 14.18
CA LEU A 250 3.90 12.43 14.46
C LEU A 250 4.30 13.12 15.79
N ARG A 251 3.73 14.29 16.08
CA ARG A 251 3.94 15.01 17.35
C ARG A 251 3.45 14.19 18.55
N LEU A 252 2.32 13.53 18.44
CA LEU A 252 1.76 12.68 19.49
C LEU A 252 2.64 11.46 19.74
N GLU A 253 3.11 10.81 18.69
CA GLU A 253 4.02 9.66 18.83
C GLU A 253 5.36 10.08 19.42
N LEU A 254 5.93 11.20 19.01
CA LEU A 254 7.15 11.73 19.61
C LEU A 254 6.98 12.01 21.13
N LYS A 255 5.81 12.51 21.56
CA LYS A 255 5.51 12.72 22.98
C LYS A 255 5.41 11.41 23.76
N LYS A 256 4.78 10.37 23.20
CA LYS A 256 4.72 9.03 23.82
C LYS A 256 6.14 8.48 24.04
N PHE A 257 6.96 8.55 23.00
CA PHE A 257 8.37 8.18 23.06
C PHE A 257 9.13 8.92 24.17
N ASN A 258 8.77 10.19 24.45
CA ASN A 258 9.39 10.98 25.49
C ASN A 258 8.90 10.65 26.89
N SER A 259 7.71 10.08 27.05
CA SER A 259 7.08 9.80 28.35
C SER A 259 7.34 8.38 28.89
N GLU A 260 7.84 7.46 28.07
CA GLU A 260 8.15 6.08 28.50
C GLU A 260 9.47 5.96 29.28
N GLU A 261 10.20 7.05 29.50
CA GLU A 261 11.48 7.09 30.23
C GLU A 261 11.37 7.70 31.63
N GLU A 262 10.21 8.14 32.12
CA GLU A 262 9.98 8.55 33.49
C GLU A 262 9.37 7.40 34.35
#